data_98629ca222e44807cd9d7d47ad4feb2c
#
_entry.id   98629ca222e44807cd9d7d47ad4feb2c
#
_cell.length_a   1.000
_cell.length_b   1.000
_cell.length_c   1.000
_cell.angle_alpha   90.00
_cell.angle_beta   90.00
_cell.angle_gamma   90.00
#
_symmetry.space_group_name_H-M   'P 1'
#
loop_
_entity.id
_entity.type
_entity.pdbx_description
1 polymer ?
#
loop_
_entity_poly.entity_id
_entity_poly.type
_entity_poly.pdbx_seq_one_letter_code
_entity_poly.pdbx_strand_id
1 'polypeptide(L)'
;MRILYLCPDLGIPVLGRKGASVHVRELIAAFGRAGHSVVLAAPLLNKSPWEEPAKLASRLLHMPPAPAVVSAFYALKAFNETLGTEDSLPGELRRILYDRDLAAQLKRRFENHAPDFIYERASLYSTAGVLLARELGRPLIVELNSPLSLEQATYRATGLGDLAARAERWALSHSDAVLAVSSPLRDYAVSFGAEPDRVHVVPNGVDAELFKPAEPDPDVRKRWGLDDDSVLGFVGGLRPWHGVEVMPTLLERLAQRHPNLRLVIAGDGPLRGELERDLRERGLARNAVFTGWLAHEEVAALVRQFDVALAPYSRPDHDFYFSPLKLFEYMACGVPVVAAALGQIEEIVRDGETGLLYPPGEQDALLAACDRLLTDPDLRRRLGWVAAKEIHNHYTWDHNAERVVELARHLIAARGTR
;
A
#
# COMPACT_ATOMS: atom_id res chain seq x y z
N MET A 1 -2.72 -12.53 -22.08
CA MET A 1 -3.77 -11.51 -22.28
C MET A 1 -3.13 -10.14 -22.45
N ARG A 2 -3.83 -9.20 -23.09
CA ARG A 2 -3.46 -7.78 -23.18
C ARG A 2 -4.24 -7.02 -22.10
N ILE A 3 -3.55 -6.44 -21.14
CA ILE A 3 -4.12 -5.78 -19.97
C ILE A 3 -3.88 -4.27 -20.09
N LEU A 4 -4.94 -3.48 -19.94
CA LEU A 4 -4.79 -2.05 -19.69
C LEU A 4 -4.89 -1.84 -18.18
N TYR A 5 -3.75 -1.48 -17.56
CA TYR A 5 -3.71 -1.10 -16.16
C TYR A 5 -3.88 0.42 -16.06
N LEU A 6 -4.97 0.89 -15.47
CA LEU A 6 -5.22 2.29 -15.20
C LEU A 6 -4.84 2.63 -13.75
N CYS A 7 -3.98 3.64 -13.59
CA CYS A 7 -3.69 4.27 -12.32
C CYS A 7 -3.95 5.78 -12.45
N PRO A 8 -5.21 6.23 -12.40
CA PRO A 8 -5.58 7.61 -12.74
C PRO A 8 -5.28 8.62 -11.63
N ASP A 9 -4.75 8.20 -10.49
CA ASP A 9 -4.52 9.07 -9.33
C ASP A 9 -3.38 10.06 -9.55
N LEU A 10 -3.69 11.35 -9.42
CA LEU A 10 -2.74 12.47 -9.51
C LEU A 10 -1.75 12.55 -8.34
N GLY A 11 -1.89 11.71 -7.32
CA GLY A 11 -1.04 11.65 -6.13
C GLY A 11 -0.12 10.43 -6.06
N ILE A 12 -0.25 9.46 -6.99
CA ILE A 12 0.56 8.23 -7.03
C ILE A 12 1.64 8.35 -8.12
N PRO A 13 2.90 8.62 -7.77
CA PRO A 13 4.02 8.57 -8.70
C PRO A 13 4.36 7.09 -8.97
N VAL A 14 3.90 6.52 -10.09
CA VAL A 14 4.01 5.08 -10.36
C VAL A 14 5.44 4.53 -10.37
N LEU A 15 6.44 5.37 -10.63
CA LEU A 15 7.86 5.04 -10.57
C LEU A 15 8.52 5.48 -9.24
N GLY A 16 7.73 5.97 -8.28
CA GLY A 16 8.20 6.42 -6.98
C GLY A 16 8.34 5.30 -5.95
N ARG A 17 8.61 5.68 -4.70
CA ARG A 17 8.93 4.77 -3.58
C ARG A 17 7.79 4.54 -2.58
N LYS A 18 6.61 5.15 -2.80
CA LYS A 18 5.45 4.95 -1.92
C LYS A 18 4.91 3.52 -2.05
N GLY A 19 4.29 3.01 -0.98
CA GLY A 19 3.65 1.69 -0.99
C GLY A 19 2.66 1.50 -2.16
N ALA A 20 1.84 2.52 -2.47
CA ALA A 20 0.96 2.47 -3.63
C ALA A 20 1.71 2.35 -4.97
N SER A 21 2.90 2.97 -5.08
CA SER A 21 3.75 2.87 -6.28
C SER A 21 4.39 1.49 -6.40
N VAL A 22 4.83 0.93 -5.28
CA VAL A 22 5.35 -0.45 -5.18
C VAL A 22 4.27 -1.43 -5.62
N HIS A 23 3.07 -1.35 -5.02
CA HIS A 23 1.92 -2.19 -5.36
C HIS A 23 1.64 -2.21 -6.88
N VAL A 24 1.54 -1.04 -7.52
CA VAL A 24 1.28 -0.95 -8.97
C VAL A 24 2.35 -1.68 -9.76
N ARG A 25 3.63 -1.48 -9.44
CA ARG A 25 4.73 -2.10 -10.18
C ARG A 25 4.82 -3.61 -9.94
N GLU A 26 4.66 -4.06 -8.72
CA GLU A 26 4.75 -5.47 -8.36
C GLU A 26 3.64 -6.30 -9.02
N LEU A 27 2.39 -5.82 -8.98
CA LEU A 27 1.29 -6.51 -9.65
C LEU A 27 1.49 -6.54 -11.19
N ILE A 28 1.99 -5.45 -11.79
CA ILE A 28 2.34 -5.41 -13.22
C ILE A 28 3.46 -6.39 -13.54
N ALA A 29 4.50 -6.46 -12.70
CA ALA A 29 5.60 -7.41 -12.89
C ALA A 29 5.11 -8.87 -12.81
N ALA A 30 4.20 -9.16 -11.87
CA ALA A 30 3.57 -10.47 -11.74
C ALA A 30 2.74 -10.85 -12.99
N PHE A 31 1.94 -9.92 -13.55
CA PHE A 31 1.29 -10.16 -14.83
C PHE A 31 2.29 -10.47 -15.95
N GLY A 32 3.43 -9.78 -15.97
CA GLY A 32 4.50 -10.02 -16.92
C GLY A 32 5.13 -11.41 -16.77
N ARG A 33 5.42 -11.84 -15.53
CA ARG A 33 5.92 -13.19 -15.23
C ARG A 33 4.93 -14.27 -15.66
N ALA A 34 3.63 -14.02 -15.51
CA ALA A 34 2.57 -14.90 -15.99
C ALA A 34 2.34 -14.86 -17.51
N GLY A 35 3.21 -14.18 -18.27
CA GLY A 35 3.16 -14.13 -19.75
C GLY A 35 2.10 -13.18 -20.31
N HIS A 36 1.63 -12.20 -19.55
CA HIS A 36 0.65 -11.22 -20.01
C HIS A 36 1.32 -9.93 -20.45
N SER A 37 0.74 -9.25 -21.45
CA SER A 37 1.20 -7.95 -21.93
C SER A 37 0.42 -6.84 -21.23
N VAL A 38 1.11 -5.97 -20.52
CA VAL A 38 0.51 -4.85 -19.77
C VAL A 38 0.86 -3.52 -20.39
N VAL A 39 -0.13 -2.64 -20.49
CA VAL A 39 0.07 -1.20 -20.73
C VAL A 39 -0.38 -0.47 -19.49
N LEU A 40 0.53 0.20 -18.80
CA LEU A 40 0.22 1.08 -17.68
C LEU A 40 -0.09 2.48 -18.18
N ALA A 41 -1.29 2.98 -17.90
CA ALA A 41 -1.67 4.37 -18.14
C ALA A 41 -1.73 5.14 -16.81
N ALA A 42 -0.93 6.19 -16.67
CA ALA A 42 -0.81 6.98 -15.44
C ALA A 42 -0.47 8.45 -15.72
N PRO A 43 -0.99 9.39 -14.90
CA PRO A 43 -0.70 10.84 -15.05
C PRO A 43 0.61 11.27 -14.42
N LEU A 44 1.09 10.55 -13.40
CA LEU A 44 2.24 10.94 -12.59
C LEU A 44 3.28 9.82 -12.57
N LEU A 45 4.47 10.12 -13.08
CA LEU A 45 5.56 9.16 -13.11
C LEU A 45 6.42 9.22 -11.84
N ASN A 46 7.04 10.38 -11.59
CA ASN A 46 7.85 10.68 -10.42
C ASN A 46 7.40 11.99 -9.78
N LYS A 47 7.67 12.17 -8.49
CA LYS A 47 7.45 13.45 -7.81
C LYS A 47 8.59 14.43 -8.00
N SER A 48 9.80 13.92 -8.13
CA SER A 48 11.02 14.72 -8.26
C SER A 48 11.79 14.26 -9.50
N PRO A 49 12.25 15.18 -10.34
CA PRO A 49 13.11 14.83 -11.48
C PRO A 49 14.50 14.32 -11.06
N TRP A 50 14.86 14.48 -9.78
CA TRP A 50 16.13 14.05 -9.20
C TRP A 50 16.09 12.64 -8.60
N GLU A 51 14.90 12.05 -8.47
CA GLU A 51 14.76 10.66 -8.03
C GLU A 51 15.01 9.73 -9.22
N GLU A 52 15.89 8.76 -9.03
CA GLU A 52 16.09 7.69 -9.99
C GLU A 52 14.79 6.87 -10.11
N PRO A 53 14.17 6.80 -11.31
CA PRO A 53 12.89 6.13 -11.46
C PRO A 53 13.05 4.62 -11.29
N ALA A 54 12.15 3.99 -10.55
CA ALA A 54 12.10 2.54 -10.46
C ALA A 54 11.82 1.91 -11.84
N LYS A 55 12.35 0.73 -12.06
CA LYS A 55 12.10 -0.05 -13.29
C LYS A 55 10.64 -0.47 -13.37
N LEU A 56 10.10 -0.49 -14.57
CA LEU A 56 8.74 -0.92 -14.85
C LEU A 56 8.76 -2.06 -15.89
N ALA A 57 8.16 -3.18 -15.54
CA ALA A 57 8.07 -4.38 -16.39
C ALA A 57 6.90 -4.31 -17.39
N SER A 58 6.62 -3.14 -17.97
CA SER A 58 5.52 -2.96 -18.92
C SER A 58 5.74 -1.76 -19.84
N ARG A 59 4.88 -1.64 -20.85
CA ARG A 59 4.78 -0.40 -21.64
C ARG A 59 4.07 0.68 -20.82
N LEU A 60 4.70 1.84 -20.69
CA LEU A 60 4.16 3.00 -20.01
C LEU A 60 3.48 3.95 -21.00
N LEU A 61 2.26 4.34 -20.68
CA LEU A 61 1.51 5.39 -21.36
C LEU A 61 1.34 6.56 -20.38
N HIS A 62 2.19 7.56 -20.50
CA HIS A 62 2.11 8.78 -19.72
C HIS A 62 0.91 9.62 -20.16
N MET A 63 -0.02 9.86 -19.24
CA MET A 63 -1.31 10.53 -19.48
C MET A 63 -1.46 11.72 -18.52
N PRO A 64 -0.62 12.78 -18.65
CA PRO A 64 -0.74 13.94 -17.77
C PRO A 64 -2.03 14.73 -18.07
N PRO A 65 -2.53 15.52 -17.08
CA PRO A 65 -3.62 16.46 -17.33
C PRO A 65 -3.31 17.40 -18.49
N ALA A 66 -4.31 17.68 -19.31
CA ALA A 66 -4.16 18.65 -20.42
C ALA A 66 -3.76 20.04 -19.91
N PRO A 67 -3.04 20.83 -20.70
CA PRO A 67 -2.62 22.19 -20.30
C PRO A 67 -3.77 23.07 -19.79
N ALA A 68 -4.96 22.95 -20.39
CA ALA A 68 -6.16 23.69 -19.94
C ALA A 68 -6.58 23.32 -18.53
N VAL A 69 -6.51 22.03 -18.16
CA VAL A 69 -6.82 21.53 -16.80
C VAL A 69 -5.79 22.07 -15.80
N VAL A 70 -4.52 22.08 -16.17
CA VAL A 70 -3.44 22.63 -15.35
C VAL A 70 -3.62 24.14 -15.15
N SER A 71 -3.94 24.88 -16.20
CA SER A 71 -4.18 26.33 -16.14
C SER A 71 -5.39 26.66 -15.24
N ALA A 72 -6.49 25.91 -15.39
CA ALA A 72 -7.67 26.07 -14.53
C ALA A 72 -7.36 25.85 -13.05
N PHE A 73 -6.58 24.80 -12.75
CA PHE A 73 -6.14 24.52 -11.38
C PHE A 73 -5.35 25.68 -10.77
N TYR A 74 -4.37 26.23 -11.50
CA TYR A 74 -3.55 27.33 -10.98
C TYR A 74 -4.34 28.63 -10.87
N ALA A 75 -5.29 28.90 -11.77
CA ALA A 75 -6.17 30.08 -11.69
C ALA A 75 -7.05 30.01 -10.43
N LEU A 76 -7.66 28.86 -10.15
CA LEU A 76 -8.46 28.66 -8.94
C LEU A 76 -7.60 28.75 -7.67
N LYS A 77 -6.41 28.19 -7.69
CA LYS A 77 -5.47 28.29 -6.56
C LYS A 77 -5.09 29.75 -6.27
N ALA A 78 -4.73 30.50 -7.30
CA ALA A 78 -4.41 31.94 -7.16
C ALA A 78 -5.62 32.76 -6.67
N PHE A 79 -6.83 32.38 -7.07
CA PHE A 79 -8.05 33.02 -6.56
C PHE A 79 -8.23 32.78 -5.06
N ASN A 80 -8.05 31.53 -4.58
CA ASN A 80 -8.07 31.19 -3.17
C ASN A 80 -6.99 31.96 -2.37
N GLU A 81 -5.77 32.03 -2.89
CA GLU A 81 -4.67 32.79 -2.29
C GLU A 81 -5.04 34.29 -2.16
N THR A 82 -5.72 34.87 -3.16
CA THR A 82 -6.20 36.25 -3.11
C THR A 82 -7.24 36.50 -2.00
N LEU A 83 -8.08 35.49 -1.73
CA LEU A 83 -9.08 35.55 -0.67
C LEU A 83 -8.52 35.17 0.73
N GLY A 84 -7.27 34.72 0.81
CA GLY A 84 -6.68 34.20 2.04
C GLY A 84 -7.34 32.89 2.51
N THR A 85 -7.90 32.12 1.57
CA THR A 85 -8.56 30.85 1.86
C THR A 85 -7.71 29.68 1.38
N GLU A 86 -7.70 28.59 2.16
CA GLU A 86 -7.12 27.30 1.75
C GLU A 86 -8.27 26.28 1.71
N ASP A 87 -8.73 25.94 0.53
CA ASP A 87 -9.70 24.86 0.35
C ASP A 87 -9.24 23.80 -0.65
N SER A 88 -9.92 22.67 -0.69
CA SER A 88 -9.59 21.54 -1.57
C SER A 88 -10.15 21.67 -2.99
N LEU A 89 -11.04 22.65 -3.23
CA LEU A 89 -11.81 22.78 -4.48
C LEU A 89 -10.94 22.79 -5.75
N PRO A 90 -9.82 23.54 -5.83
CA PRO A 90 -8.97 23.51 -7.02
C PRO A 90 -8.46 22.11 -7.35
N GLY A 91 -8.04 21.36 -6.31
CA GLY A 91 -7.57 20.00 -6.45
C GLY A 91 -8.66 19.00 -6.85
N GLU A 92 -9.86 19.16 -6.33
CA GLU A 92 -11.03 18.33 -6.65
C GLU A 92 -11.50 18.57 -8.10
N LEU A 93 -11.64 19.82 -8.51
CA LEU A 93 -11.97 20.16 -9.91
C LEU A 93 -10.91 19.69 -10.89
N ARG A 94 -9.63 19.79 -10.54
CA ARG A 94 -8.56 19.24 -11.36
C ARG A 94 -8.72 17.74 -11.60
N ARG A 95 -9.11 16.95 -10.59
CA ARG A 95 -9.35 15.50 -10.75
C ARG A 95 -10.54 15.22 -11.65
N ILE A 96 -11.65 15.94 -11.47
CA ILE A 96 -12.87 15.78 -12.28
C ILE A 96 -12.59 16.11 -13.75
N LEU A 97 -11.94 17.23 -14.02
CA LEU A 97 -11.61 17.64 -15.39
C LEU A 97 -10.62 16.68 -16.05
N TYR A 98 -9.63 16.21 -15.27
CA TYR A 98 -8.68 15.21 -15.73
C TYR A 98 -9.35 13.88 -16.07
N ASP A 99 -10.26 13.39 -15.26
CA ASP A 99 -10.98 12.14 -15.50
C ASP A 99 -11.71 12.15 -16.86
N ARG A 100 -12.39 13.26 -17.17
CA ARG A 100 -13.09 13.44 -18.45
C ARG A 100 -12.14 13.46 -19.64
N ASP A 101 -11.03 14.16 -19.50
CA ASP A 101 -9.98 14.23 -20.53
C ASP A 101 -9.32 12.87 -20.74
N LEU A 102 -9.01 12.16 -19.65
CA LEU A 102 -8.42 10.82 -19.66
C LEU A 102 -9.32 9.84 -20.43
N ALA A 103 -10.61 9.78 -20.11
CA ALA A 103 -11.57 8.90 -20.79
C ALA A 103 -11.58 9.12 -22.31
N ALA A 104 -11.59 10.39 -22.75
CA ALA A 104 -11.56 10.73 -24.17
C ALA A 104 -10.25 10.35 -24.87
N GLN A 105 -9.11 10.54 -24.19
CA GLN A 105 -7.80 10.18 -24.73
C GLN A 105 -7.64 8.66 -24.83
N LEU A 106 -8.04 7.91 -23.81
CA LEU A 106 -7.97 6.45 -23.78
C LEU A 106 -8.87 5.82 -24.86
N LYS A 107 -10.09 6.34 -25.06
CA LYS A 107 -10.98 5.91 -26.14
C LYS A 107 -10.27 5.98 -27.49
N ARG A 108 -9.75 7.16 -27.89
CA ARG A 108 -9.01 7.33 -29.16
C ARG A 108 -7.80 6.42 -29.29
N ARG A 109 -7.14 6.10 -28.15
CA ARG A 109 -5.92 5.27 -28.13
C ARG A 109 -6.20 3.79 -28.35
N PHE A 110 -7.35 3.30 -27.83
CA PHE A 110 -7.66 1.87 -27.76
C PHE A 110 -8.81 1.44 -28.70
N GLU A 111 -9.46 2.34 -29.45
CA GLU A 111 -10.56 2.02 -30.35
C GLU A 111 -10.23 0.94 -31.38
N ASN A 112 -8.97 0.94 -31.90
CA ASN A 112 -8.53 -0.04 -32.92
C ASN A 112 -7.74 -1.22 -32.33
N HIS A 113 -7.30 -1.14 -31.09
CA HIS A 113 -6.47 -2.16 -30.42
C HIS A 113 -6.90 -2.33 -28.97
N ALA A 114 -8.16 -2.71 -28.77
CA ALA A 114 -8.72 -2.86 -27.43
C ALA A 114 -7.95 -3.91 -26.60
N PRO A 115 -7.75 -3.66 -25.30
CA PRO A 115 -7.23 -4.66 -24.36
C PRO A 115 -8.22 -5.82 -24.23
N ASP A 116 -7.79 -6.94 -23.65
CA ASP A 116 -8.71 -8.04 -23.34
C ASP A 116 -9.59 -7.69 -22.12
N PHE A 117 -9.03 -6.97 -21.16
CA PHE A 117 -9.76 -6.36 -20.05
C PHE A 117 -9.03 -5.11 -19.54
N ILE A 118 -9.75 -4.32 -18.72
CA ILE A 118 -9.25 -3.14 -18.04
C ILE A 118 -9.14 -3.44 -16.55
N TYR A 119 -7.99 -3.14 -15.96
CA TYR A 119 -7.75 -3.19 -14.52
C TYR A 119 -7.51 -1.76 -14.04
N GLU A 120 -8.37 -1.25 -13.16
CA GLU A 120 -8.25 0.12 -12.65
C GLU A 120 -8.01 0.13 -11.15
N ARG A 121 -6.93 0.78 -10.73
CA ARG A 121 -6.77 1.16 -9.34
C ARG A 121 -7.70 2.33 -9.05
N ALA A 122 -8.68 2.14 -8.18
CA ALA A 122 -9.67 3.16 -7.83
C ALA A 122 -9.00 4.48 -7.45
N SER A 123 -9.57 5.57 -7.93
CA SER A 123 -9.12 6.93 -7.63
C SER A 123 -10.32 7.84 -7.40
N LEU A 124 -10.15 8.84 -6.54
CA LEU A 124 -11.21 9.77 -6.20
C LEU A 124 -11.71 10.52 -7.44
N TYR A 125 -13.02 10.54 -7.68
CA TYR A 125 -13.73 11.06 -8.85
C TYR A 125 -13.49 10.30 -10.17
N SER A 126 -12.81 9.13 -10.16
CA SER A 126 -12.57 8.39 -11.41
C SER A 126 -13.85 7.72 -11.93
N THR A 127 -14.14 8.00 -13.19
CA THR A 127 -15.19 7.35 -13.99
C THR A 127 -14.64 6.83 -15.31
N ALA A 128 -13.40 7.16 -15.63
CA ALA A 128 -12.77 6.91 -16.93
C ALA A 128 -12.73 5.43 -17.30
N GLY A 129 -12.43 4.54 -16.38
CA GLY A 129 -12.40 3.10 -16.63
C GLY A 129 -13.76 2.53 -17.00
N VAL A 130 -14.82 2.91 -16.29
CA VAL A 130 -16.20 2.47 -16.62
C VAL A 130 -16.62 2.97 -18.00
N LEU A 131 -16.35 4.25 -18.31
CA LEU A 131 -16.67 4.81 -19.62
C LEU A 131 -15.92 4.09 -20.74
N LEU A 132 -14.64 3.87 -20.55
CA LEU A 132 -13.81 3.15 -21.51
C LEU A 132 -14.25 1.71 -21.70
N ALA A 133 -14.55 1.00 -20.60
CA ALA A 133 -15.00 -0.38 -20.63
C ALA A 133 -16.28 -0.56 -21.46
N ARG A 134 -17.24 0.37 -21.29
CA ARG A 134 -18.47 0.41 -22.06
C ARG A 134 -18.24 0.68 -23.53
N GLU A 135 -17.41 1.67 -23.86
CA GLU A 135 -17.09 2.03 -25.24
C GLU A 135 -16.36 0.92 -26.01
N LEU A 136 -15.44 0.22 -25.33
CA LEU A 136 -14.67 -0.87 -25.95
C LEU A 136 -15.35 -2.24 -25.85
N GLY A 137 -16.45 -2.35 -25.11
CA GLY A 137 -17.10 -3.63 -24.85
C GLY A 137 -16.22 -4.61 -24.07
N ARG A 138 -15.36 -4.11 -23.15
CA ARG A 138 -14.39 -4.91 -22.40
C ARG A 138 -14.73 -4.95 -20.91
N PRO A 139 -14.41 -6.06 -20.19
CA PRO A 139 -14.59 -6.09 -18.75
C PRO A 139 -13.72 -5.08 -18.03
N LEU A 140 -14.26 -4.49 -16.96
CA LEU A 140 -13.56 -3.65 -16.00
C LEU A 140 -13.50 -4.33 -14.64
N ILE A 141 -12.29 -4.48 -14.12
CA ILE A 141 -12.01 -4.89 -12.75
C ILE A 141 -11.47 -3.65 -12.03
N VAL A 142 -12.13 -3.23 -10.96
CA VAL A 142 -11.71 -2.09 -10.13
C VAL A 142 -11.08 -2.61 -8.84
N GLU A 143 -9.87 -2.16 -8.55
CA GLU A 143 -9.17 -2.44 -7.30
C GLU A 143 -9.38 -1.31 -6.30
N LEU A 144 -9.98 -1.62 -5.16
CA LEU A 144 -10.27 -0.69 -4.08
C LEU A 144 -9.27 -0.88 -2.94
N ASN A 145 -8.47 0.16 -2.67
CA ASN A 145 -7.40 0.15 -1.65
C ASN A 145 -7.73 1.00 -0.42
N SER A 146 -8.73 1.85 -0.50
CA SER A 146 -9.25 2.66 0.61
C SER A 146 -10.66 3.17 0.31
N PRO A 147 -11.42 3.60 1.33
CA PRO A 147 -12.71 4.25 1.16
C PRO A 147 -12.50 5.71 0.76
N LEU A 148 -12.30 5.98 -0.55
CA LEU A 148 -11.73 7.22 -1.08
C LEU A 148 -12.50 8.47 -0.69
N SER A 149 -13.83 8.46 -0.81
CA SER A 149 -14.67 9.61 -0.45
C SER A 149 -14.71 9.85 1.06
N LEU A 150 -14.68 8.76 1.86
CA LEU A 150 -14.62 8.85 3.31
C LEU A 150 -13.26 9.41 3.78
N GLU A 151 -12.15 8.90 3.24
CA GLU A 151 -10.80 9.44 3.52
C GLU A 151 -10.68 10.92 3.15
N GLN A 152 -11.25 11.32 2.02
CA GLN A 152 -11.24 12.72 1.60
C GLN A 152 -12.00 13.60 2.60
N ALA A 153 -13.19 13.16 3.02
CA ALA A 153 -14.02 13.90 3.97
C ALA A 153 -13.38 13.98 5.37
N THR A 154 -12.75 12.88 5.83
CA THR A 154 -12.21 12.79 7.20
C THR A 154 -10.86 13.52 7.34
N TYR A 155 -9.97 13.38 6.34
CA TYR A 155 -8.55 13.76 6.53
C TYR A 155 -8.09 14.94 5.68
N ARG A 156 -8.88 15.40 4.68
CA ARG A 156 -8.37 16.37 3.70
C ARG A 156 -9.27 17.57 3.46
N ALA A 157 -10.33 17.71 4.20
CA ALA A 157 -11.45 18.61 3.91
C ALA A 157 -11.97 18.43 2.45
N THR A 158 -13.22 18.73 2.19
CA THR A 158 -13.80 18.60 0.84
C THR A 158 -14.87 19.63 0.63
N GLY A 159 -14.82 20.30 -0.53
CA GLY A 159 -15.90 21.17 -1.00
C GLY A 159 -16.95 20.40 -1.81
N LEU A 160 -16.60 19.21 -2.32
CA LEU A 160 -17.43 18.39 -3.22
C LEU A 160 -17.65 16.97 -2.68
N GLY A 161 -17.75 16.78 -1.36
CA GLY A 161 -17.86 15.47 -0.70
C GLY A 161 -19.00 14.62 -1.23
N ASP A 162 -20.20 15.18 -1.40
CA ASP A 162 -21.35 14.47 -1.98
C ASP A 162 -21.09 13.99 -3.41
N LEU A 163 -20.39 14.82 -4.20
CA LEU A 163 -20.01 14.43 -5.56
C LEU A 163 -18.96 13.32 -5.56
N ALA A 164 -18.00 13.38 -4.63
CA ALA A 164 -17.01 12.33 -4.45
C ALA A 164 -17.67 10.97 -4.13
N ALA A 165 -18.57 10.96 -3.14
CA ALA A 165 -19.30 9.75 -2.74
C ALA A 165 -20.19 9.22 -3.89
N ARG A 166 -20.84 10.10 -4.65
CA ARG A 166 -21.64 9.70 -5.82
C ARG A 166 -20.78 9.12 -6.95
N ALA A 167 -19.63 9.71 -7.22
CA ALA A 167 -18.71 9.21 -8.24
C ALA A 167 -18.15 7.84 -7.87
N GLU A 168 -17.73 7.65 -6.61
CA GLU A 168 -17.24 6.38 -6.09
C GLU A 168 -18.32 5.30 -6.15
N ARG A 169 -19.53 5.60 -5.66
CA ARG A 169 -20.70 4.70 -5.77
C ARG A 169 -20.96 4.30 -7.23
N TRP A 170 -20.93 5.27 -8.13
CA TRP A 170 -21.19 5.01 -9.55
C TRP A 170 -20.11 4.12 -10.16
N ALA A 171 -18.83 4.35 -9.87
CA ALA A 171 -17.74 3.52 -10.36
C ALA A 171 -17.84 2.08 -9.85
N LEU A 172 -18.06 1.89 -8.55
CA LEU A 172 -18.18 0.56 -7.92
C LEU A 172 -19.39 -0.22 -8.42
N SER A 173 -20.57 0.43 -8.56
CA SER A 173 -21.80 -0.23 -9.02
C SER A 173 -21.81 -0.56 -10.53
N HIS A 174 -20.93 0.05 -11.33
CA HIS A 174 -20.88 -0.14 -12.78
C HIS A 174 -19.62 -0.90 -13.26
N SER A 175 -18.76 -1.31 -12.37
CA SER A 175 -17.65 -2.22 -12.67
C SER A 175 -18.17 -3.68 -12.80
N ASP A 176 -17.48 -4.51 -13.57
CA ASP A 176 -17.82 -5.93 -13.70
C ASP A 176 -17.39 -6.75 -12.49
N ALA A 177 -16.29 -6.32 -11.84
CA ALA A 177 -15.86 -6.83 -10.55
C ALA A 177 -15.11 -5.76 -9.75
N VAL A 178 -15.13 -5.88 -8.43
CA VAL A 178 -14.38 -5.06 -7.46
C VAL A 178 -13.46 -5.97 -6.68
N LEU A 179 -12.18 -5.63 -6.63
CA LEU A 179 -11.19 -6.29 -5.77
C LEU A 179 -10.91 -5.39 -4.57
N ALA A 180 -11.40 -5.77 -3.42
CA ALA A 180 -11.13 -5.09 -2.16
C ALA A 180 -9.91 -5.70 -1.49
N VAL A 181 -8.96 -4.88 -1.03
CA VAL A 181 -7.74 -5.41 -0.40
C VAL A 181 -7.95 -5.95 1.03
N SER A 182 -9.15 -5.81 1.59
CA SER A 182 -9.51 -6.30 2.92
C SER A 182 -11.01 -6.53 3.05
N SER A 183 -11.42 -7.33 4.06
CA SER A 183 -12.84 -7.59 4.35
C SER A 183 -13.62 -6.31 4.69
N PRO A 184 -13.12 -5.35 5.50
CA PRO A 184 -13.80 -4.07 5.72
C PRO A 184 -14.03 -3.28 4.42
N LEU A 185 -13.10 -3.32 3.47
CA LEU A 185 -13.29 -2.65 2.17
C LEU A 185 -14.29 -3.37 1.28
N ARG A 186 -14.41 -4.70 1.36
CA ARG A 186 -15.49 -5.43 0.69
C ARG A 186 -16.84 -4.93 1.20
N ASP A 187 -17.01 -4.86 2.52
CA ASP A 187 -18.28 -4.43 3.14
C ASP A 187 -18.58 -2.96 2.80
N TYR A 188 -17.56 -2.11 2.78
CA TYR A 188 -17.67 -0.75 2.27
C TYR A 188 -18.13 -0.71 0.81
N ALA A 189 -17.50 -1.47 -0.10
CA ALA A 189 -17.87 -1.49 -1.51
C ALA A 189 -19.32 -1.92 -1.73
N VAL A 190 -19.78 -2.95 -0.99
CA VAL A 190 -21.18 -3.38 -1.00
C VAL A 190 -22.11 -2.28 -0.50
N SER A 191 -21.78 -1.61 0.59
CA SER A 191 -22.57 -0.49 1.12
C SER A 191 -22.63 0.70 0.14
N PHE A 192 -21.63 0.82 -0.72
CA PHE A 192 -21.57 1.82 -1.81
C PHE A 192 -22.18 1.33 -3.13
N GLY A 193 -22.90 0.21 -3.12
CA GLY A 193 -23.74 -0.24 -4.23
C GLY A 193 -23.05 -1.19 -5.22
N ALA A 194 -21.87 -1.73 -4.88
CA ALA A 194 -21.34 -2.87 -5.61
C ALA A 194 -22.17 -4.12 -5.30
N GLU A 195 -22.45 -4.93 -6.32
CA GLU A 195 -23.14 -6.21 -6.15
C GLU A 195 -22.27 -7.17 -5.33
N PRO A 196 -22.78 -7.79 -4.25
CA PRO A 196 -21.95 -8.63 -3.36
C PRO A 196 -21.18 -9.73 -4.08
N ASP A 197 -21.81 -10.39 -5.07
CA ASP A 197 -21.22 -11.49 -5.85
C ASP A 197 -20.09 -11.03 -6.79
N ARG A 198 -19.92 -9.70 -6.98
CA ARG A 198 -18.87 -9.12 -7.80
C ARG A 198 -17.72 -8.54 -6.96
N VAL A 199 -17.82 -8.59 -5.62
CA VAL A 199 -16.79 -8.07 -4.74
C VAL A 199 -15.96 -9.21 -4.18
N HIS A 200 -14.67 -9.21 -4.48
CA HIS A 200 -13.72 -10.24 -4.05
C HIS A 200 -12.66 -9.63 -3.14
N VAL A 201 -12.31 -10.32 -2.04
CA VAL A 201 -11.20 -9.90 -1.18
C VAL A 201 -9.90 -10.47 -1.74
N VAL A 202 -9.00 -9.58 -2.14
CA VAL A 202 -7.66 -9.92 -2.63
C VAL A 202 -6.66 -9.05 -1.86
N PRO A 203 -6.08 -9.58 -0.76
CA PRO A 203 -5.07 -8.86 0.02
C PRO A 203 -3.86 -8.49 -0.82
N ASN A 204 -3.08 -7.52 -0.33
CA ASN A 204 -1.78 -7.23 -0.94
C ASN A 204 -0.90 -8.48 -0.96
N GLY A 205 0.05 -8.51 -1.87
CA GLY A 205 1.03 -9.57 -2.00
C GLY A 205 2.44 -9.10 -1.68
N VAL A 206 3.37 -10.04 -1.80
CA VAL A 206 4.80 -9.78 -1.69
C VAL A 206 5.53 -10.36 -2.90
N ASP A 207 6.66 -9.78 -3.27
CA ASP A 207 7.60 -10.41 -4.20
C ASP A 207 8.38 -11.50 -3.46
N ALA A 208 8.02 -12.76 -3.72
CA ALA A 208 8.59 -13.94 -3.07
C ALA A 208 10.06 -14.20 -3.45
N GLU A 209 10.57 -13.66 -4.55
CA GLU A 209 11.96 -13.76 -4.92
C GLU A 209 12.83 -12.74 -4.17
N LEU A 210 12.29 -11.56 -3.95
CA LEU A 210 12.96 -10.49 -3.23
C LEU A 210 12.88 -10.70 -1.71
N PHE A 211 11.69 -10.99 -1.18
CA PHE A 211 11.43 -11.21 0.25
C PHE A 211 11.33 -12.70 0.54
N LYS A 212 12.44 -13.30 0.91
CA LYS A 212 12.53 -14.71 1.31
C LYS A 212 13.47 -14.87 2.49
N PRO A 213 13.30 -15.94 3.29
CA PRO A 213 14.21 -16.23 4.38
C PRO A 213 15.65 -16.35 3.88
N ALA A 214 16.57 -15.74 4.60
CA ALA A 214 18.00 -15.87 4.41
C ALA A 214 18.72 -15.59 5.73
N GLU A 215 19.93 -16.07 5.84
CA GLU A 215 20.79 -15.73 6.97
C GLU A 215 21.09 -14.22 7.00
N PRO A 216 21.25 -13.63 8.19
CA PRO A 216 21.67 -12.25 8.34
C PRO A 216 22.96 -11.96 7.58
N ASP A 217 22.98 -10.83 6.86
CA ASP A 217 24.13 -10.40 6.07
C ASP A 217 25.07 -9.54 6.94
N PRO A 218 26.33 -9.98 7.20
CA PRO A 218 27.26 -9.24 8.01
C PRO A 218 27.60 -7.84 7.47
N ASP A 219 27.62 -7.66 6.15
CA ASP A 219 27.90 -6.35 5.53
C ASP A 219 26.74 -5.37 5.75
N VAL A 220 25.50 -5.86 5.67
CA VAL A 220 24.32 -5.06 5.99
C VAL A 220 24.31 -4.70 7.48
N ARG A 221 24.59 -5.66 8.37
CA ARG A 221 24.68 -5.41 9.81
C ARG A 221 25.73 -4.36 10.13
N LYS A 222 26.94 -4.50 9.57
CA LYS A 222 28.03 -3.52 9.73
C LYS A 222 27.67 -2.14 9.19
N ARG A 223 27.03 -2.07 8.01
CA ARG A 223 26.58 -0.81 7.41
C ARG A 223 25.70 0.00 8.37
N TRP A 224 24.85 -0.69 9.12
CA TRP A 224 23.88 -0.06 10.02
C TRP A 224 24.29 -0.08 11.49
N GLY A 225 25.51 -0.56 11.80
CA GLY A 225 26.05 -0.62 13.16
C GLY A 225 25.25 -1.52 14.09
N LEU A 226 24.83 -2.66 13.56
CA LEU A 226 24.01 -3.64 14.30
C LEU A 226 24.85 -4.75 14.95
N ASP A 227 26.07 -4.98 14.47
CA ASP A 227 27.02 -5.99 14.94
C ASP A 227 26.32 -7.29 15.46
N ASP A 228 26.52 -7.65 16.73
CA ASP A 228 25.88 -8.80 17.40
C ASP A 228 24.61 -8.39 18.18
N ASP A 229 24.08 -7.19 17.95
CA ASP A 229 22.91 -6.66 18.66
C ASP A 229 21.61 -7.40 18.26
N SER A 230 20.66 -7.51 19.19
CA SER A 230 19.29 -7.89 18.84
C SER A 230 18.58 -6.71 18.14
N VAL A 231 17.78 -7.00 17.13
CA VAL A 231 17.21 -5.98 16.27
C VAL A 231 15.67 -6.02 16.32
N LEU A 232 15.10 -4.93 16.80
CA LEU A 232 13.67 -4.62 16.69
C LEU A 232 13.47 -3.72 15.48
N GLY A 233 12.70 -4.13 14.48
CA GLY A 233 12.61 -3.44 13.20
C GLY A 233 11.23 -2.87 12.86
N PHE A 234 11.22 -1.71 12.22
CA PHE A 234 10.03 -1.12 11.61
C PHE A 234 10.33 -0.60 10.22
N VAL A 235 9.45 -0.89 9.25
CA VAL A 235 9.50 -0.35 7.89
C VAL A 235 8.24 0.43 7.58
N GLY A 236 8.37 1.65 7.09
CA GLY A 236 7.22 2.42 6.60
C GLY A 236 7.26 3.90 6.86
N GLY A 237 6.23 4.61 6.43
CA GLY A 237 6.10 6.04 6.68
C GLY A 237 5.90 6.33 8.17
N LEU A 238 6.60 7.36 8.68
CA LEU A 238 6.47 7.79 10.08
C LEU A 238 5.26 8.71 10.22
N ARG A 239 4.08 8.07 10.37
CA ARG A 239 2.78 8.73 10.44
C ARG A 239 1.98 8.27 11.66
N PRO A 240 1.08 9.11 12.21
CA PRO A 240 0.32 8.78 13.42
C PRO A 240 -0.43 7.44 13.35
N TRP A 241 -1.08 7.16 12.22
CA TRP A 241 -1.83 5.91 12.07
C TRP A 241 -0.99 4.63 12.01
N HIS A 242 0.33 4.75 11.90
CA HIS A 242 1.23 3.60 12.00
C HIS A 242 1.63 3.27 13.44
N GLY A 243 1.21 4.09 14.43
CA GLY A 243 1.48 3.85 15.85
C GLY A 243 2.95 3.94 16.25
N VAL A 244 3.76 4.69 15.47
CA VAL A 244 5.21 4.78 15.68
C VAL A 244 5.58 5.50 16.98
N GLU A 245 4.66 6.26 17.55
CA GLU A 245 4.82 7.02 18.79
C GLU A 245 5.07 6.14 20.02
N VAL A 246 4.70 4.85 19.97
CA VAL A 246 4.95 3.92 21.06
C VAL A 246 6.41 3.45 21.13
N MET A 247 7.17 3.60 20.03
CA MET A 247 8.51 3.00 19.89
C MET A 247 9.55 3.51 20.90
N PRO A 248 9.62 4.82 21.23
CA PRO A 248 10.59 5.30 22.24
C PRO A 248 10.36 4.67 23.61
N THR A 249 9.11 4.63 24.08
CA THR A 249 8.75 4.01 25.36
C THR A 249 8.98 2.50 25.35
N LEU A 250 8.65 1.84 24.24
CA LEU A 250 8.89 0.40 24.06
C LEU A 250 10.39 0.09 24.14
N LEU A 251 11.22 0.85 23.42
CA LEU A 251 12.68 0.67 23.44
C LEU A 251 13.26 0.92 24.82
N GLU A 252 12.85 1.98 25.53
CA GLU A 252 13.29 2.29 26.87
C GLU A 252 13.06 1.13 27.86
N ARG A 253 11.87 0.56 27.81
CA ARG A 253 11.50 -0.54 28.71
C ARG A 253 12.21 -1.86 28.34
N LEU A 254 12.36 -2.15 27.03
CA LEU A 254 13.06 -3.36 26.56
C LEU A 254 14.57 -3.27 26.79
N ALA A 255 15.20 -2.10 26.62
CA ALA A 255 16.64 -1.92 26.80
C ALA A 255 17.11 -2.20 28.25
N GLN A 256 16.24 -2.08 29.25
CA GLN A 256 16.53 -2.46 30.64
C GLN A 256 16.81 -3.97 30.79
N ARG A 257 16.21 -4.80 29.95
CA ARG A 257 16.34 -6.27 29.98
C ARG A 257 17.23 -6.79 28.84
N HIS A 258 17.32 -6.05 27.76
CA HIS A 258 18.07 -6.36 26.54
C HIS A 258 19.05 -5.20 26.24
N PRO A 259 20.21 -5.07 26.93
CA PRO A 259 21.09 -3.91 26.84
C PRO A 259 21.68 -3.69 25.43
N ASN A 260 21.79 -4.77 24.64
CA ASN A 260 22.27 -4.73 23.25
C ASN A 260 21.13 -4.62 22.24
N LEU A 261 19.93 -4.16 22.65
CA LEU A 261 18.83 -3.99 21.72
C LEU A 261 19.00 -2.75 20.85
N ARG A 262 18.80 -2.90 19.55
CA ARG A 262 18.71 -1.83 18.56
C ARG A 262 17.30 -1.73 18.00
N LEU A 263 16.79 -0.51 17.90
CA LEU A 263 15.56 -0.20 17.15
C LEU A 263 15.96 0.33 15.78
N VAL A 264 15.62 -0.37 14.72
CA VAL A 264 15.87 0.06 13.33
C VAL A 264 14.57 0.54 12.71
N ILE A 265 14.56 1.78 12.25
CA ILE A 265 13.42 2.45 11.62
C ILE A 265 13.78 2.78 10.18
N ALA A 266 13.22 2.01 9.24
CA ALA A 266 13.40 2.24 7.80
C ALA A 266 12.21 2.98 7.22
N GLY A 267 12.45 4.22 6.81
CA GLY A 267 11.44 5.13 6.28
C GLY A 267 11.57 6.55 6.79
N ASP A 268 10.62 7.37 6.40
CA ASP A 268 10.61 8.79 6.75
C ASP A 268 9.16 9.29 6.90
N GLY A 269 8.98 10.46 7.49
CA GLY A 269 7.65 11.05 7.64
C GLY A 269 7.61 12.19 8.66
N PRO A 270 6.43 12.81 8.83
CA PRO A 270 6.28 13.98 9.69
C PRO A 270 6.68 13.75 11.14
N LEU A 271 6.56 12.52 11.67
CA LEU A 271 6.90 12.21 13.06
C LEU A 271 8.39 11.92 13.31
N ARG A 272 9.24 11.89 12.27
CA ARG A 272 10.67 11.57 12.42
C ARG A 272 11.36 12.45 13.44
N GLY A 273 11.24 13.77 13.30
CA GLY A 273 11.93 14.72 14.19
C GLY A 273 11.46 14.62 15.65
N GLU A 274 10.21 14.26 15.87
CA GLU A 274 9.65 14.03 17.21
C GLU A 274 10.23 12.74 17.83
N LEU A 275 10.23 11.65 17.08
CA LEU A 275 10.80 10.38 17.52
C LEU A 275 12.30 10.48 17.84
N GLU A 276 13.08 11.14 16.97
CA GLU A 276 14.51 11.36 17.20
C GLU A 276 14.78 12.22 18.45
N ARG A 277 13.92 13.22 18.71
CA ARG A 277 14.02 14.06 19.91
C ARG A 277 13.68 13.27 21.17
N ASP A 278 12.55 12.54 21.19
CA ASP A 278 12.11 11.74 22.35
C ASP A 278 13.17 10.68 22.70
N LEU A 279 13.70 9.96 21.72
CA LEU A 279 14.79 8.99 21.94
C LEU A 279 16.07 9.64 22.50
N ARG A 280 16.38 10.86 22.09
CA ARG A 280 17.54 11.60 22.62
C ARG A 280 17.32 12.03 24.07
N GLU A 281 16.13 12.54 24.39
CA GLU A 281 15.75 12.97 25.74
C GLU A 281 15.78 11.80 26.73
N ARG A 282 15.43 10.58 26.28
CA ARG A 282 15.54 9.34 27.06
C ARG A 282 16.95 8.74 27.11
N GLY A 283 17.94 9.35 26.45
CA GLY A 283 19.29 8.81 26.38
C GLY A 283 19.49 7.60 25.47
N LEU A 284 18.50 7.31 24.61
CA LEU A 284 18.45 6.12 23.76
C LEU A 284 18.87 6.37 22.29
N ALA A 285 19.41 7.54 21.99
CA ALA A 285 19.81 7.89 20.62
C ALA A 285 20.79 6.89 19.99
N ARG A 286 21.64 6.24 20.79
CA ARG A 286 22.58 5.23 20.32
C ARG A 286 21.94 3.86 20.06
N ASN A 287 20.77 3.62 20.62
CA ASN A 287 20.02 2.37 20.46
C ASN A 287 19.06 2.41 19.26
N ALA A 288 18.93 3.57 18.60
CA ALA A 288 18.03 3.73 17.47
C ALA A 288 18.79 4.07 16.18
N VAL A 289 18.39 3.44 15.07
CA VAL A 289 18.93 3.67 13.73
C VAL A 289 17.80 4.11 12.82
N PHE A 290 17.90 5.31 12.25
CA PHE A 290 16.98 5.83 11.25
C PHE A 290 17.66 5.78 9.87
N THR A 291 17.22 4.90 9.01
CA THR A 291 17.84 4.74 7.69
C THR A 291 17.35 5.76 6.66
N GLY A 292 16.19 6.40 6.92
CA GLY A 292 15.47 7.14 5.89
C GLY A 292 14.85 6.21 4.85
N TRP A 293 14.52 6.77 3.69
CA TRP A 293 13.98 5.99 2.58
C TRP A 293 15.05 5.11 1.94
N LEU A 294 14.73 3.82 1.78
CA LEU A 294 15.56 2.83 1.10
C LEU A 294 14.93 2.38 -0.21
N ALA A 295 15.73 1.84 -1.13
CA ALA A 295 15.23 1.08 -2.27
C ALA A 295 14.58 -0.23 -1.79
N HIS A 296 13.66 -0.79 -2.57
CA HIS A 296 12.88 -1.97 -2.16
C HIS A 296 13.78 -3.18 -1.90
N GLU A 297 14.83 -3.33 -2.70
CA GLU A 297 15.87 -4.35 -2.53
C GLU A 297 16.67 -4.17 -1.22
N GLU A 298 16.97 -2.92 -0.86
CA GLU A 298 17.65 -2.60 0.41
C GLU A 298 16.71 -2.85 1.61
N VAL A 299 15.41 -2.62 1.45
CA VAL A 299 14.40 -2.96 2.48
C VAL A 299 14.41 -4.46 2.75
N ALA A 300 14.38 -5.30 1.71
CA ALA A 300 14.42 -6.74 1.86
C ALA A 300 15.70 -7.23 2.56
N ALA A 301 16.87 -6.66 2.19
CA ALA A 301 18.13 -6.96 2.85
C ALA A 301 18.14 -6.55 4.33
N LEU A 302 17.56 -5.40 4.65
CA LEU A 302 17.48 -4.88 6.02
C LEU A 302 16.49 -5.70 6.88
N VAL A 303 15.31 -6.04 6.36
CA VAL A 303 14.29 -6.81 7.08
C VAL A 303 14.86 -8.16 7.57
N ARG A 304 15.70 -8.82 6.78
CA ARG A 304 16.38 -10.06 7.20
C ARG A 304 17.32 -9.90 8.39
N GLN A 305 17.64 -8.66 8.79
CA GLN A 305 18.47 -8.41 9.98
C GLN A 305 17.63 -8.26 11.25
N PHE A 306 16.30 -8.24 11.14
CA PHE A 306 15.41 -8.07 12.29
C PHE A 306 15.20 -9.40 13.04
N ASP A 307 15.31 -9.35 14.35
CA ASP A 307 14.87 -10.44 15.22
C ASP A 307 13.37 -10.40 15.46
N VAL A 308 12.80 -9.20 15.52
CA VAL A 308 11.38 -8.95 15.71
C VAL A 308 10.96 -7.75 14.85
N ALA A 309 9.90 -7.91 14.07
CA ALA A 309 9.34 -6.82 13.27
C ALA A 309 8.07 -6.25 13.91
N LEU A 310 7.89 -4.94 13.82
CA LEU A 310 6.78 -4.22 14.44
C LEU A 310 5.73 -3.76 13.42
N ALA A 311 4.46 -4.03 13.73
CA ALA A 311 3.31 -3.45 13.06
C ALA A 311 2.34 -2.84 14.11
N PRO A 312 2.73 -1.74 14.78
CA PRO A 312 2.10 -1.26 16.01
C PRO A 312 0.92 -0.30 15.75
N TYR A 313 0.17 -0.53 14.69
CA TYR A 313 -0.92 0.35 14.26
C TYR A 313 -1.79 0.84 15.42
N SER A 314 -2.07 2.14 15.42
CA SER A 314 -3.03 2.73 16.36
C SER A 314 -4.44 2.33 15.97
N ARG A 315 -5.35 2.19 16.97
CA ARG A 315 -6.77 1.98 16.71
C ARG A 315 -7.35 3.25 16.06
N PRO A 316 -7.86 3.18 14.83
CA PRO A 316 -8.55 4.31 14.22
C PRO A 316 -9.99 4.43 14.78
N ASP A 317 -10.61 5.59 14.57
CA ASP A 317 -12.04 5.82 14.87
C ASP A 317 -12.99 5.18 13.83
N HIS A 318 -12.45 4.43 12.88
CA HIS A 318 -13.17 3.72 11.82
C HIS A 318 -12.62 2.30 11.68
N ASP A 319 -13.27 1.46 10.89
CA ASP A 319 -12.77 0.11 10.58
C ASP A 319 -11.38 0.15 9.98
N PHE A 320 -10.50 -0.72 10.44
CA PHE A 320 -9.14 -0.84 9.90
C PHE A 320 -9.18 -1.55 8.55
N TYR A 321 -9.20 -0.77 7.48
CA TYR A 321 -9.31 -1.25 6.09
C TYR A 321 -7.98 -1.51 5.39
N PHE A 322 -6.86 -1.18 6.00
CA PHE A 322 -5.54 -1.34 5.38
C PHE A 322 -5.16 -2.79 5.12
N SER A 323 -4.42 -3.00 4.01
CA SER A 323 -3.66 -4.21 3.74
C SER A 323 -2.17 -3.86 3.79
N PRO A 324 -1.51 -4.02 4.95
CA PRO A 324 -0.16 -3.48 5.14
C PRO A 324 0.91 -4.28 4.42
N LEU A 325 1.54 -3.74 3.36
CA LEU A 325 2.62 -4.40 2.62
C LEU A 325 3.74 -4.93 3.53
N LYS A 326 4.18 -4.12 4.50
CA LYS A 326 5.24 -4.48 5.45
C LYS A 326 4.97 -5.79 6.20
N LEU A 327 3.70 -6.10 6.48
CA LEU A 327 3.33 -7.33 7.18
C LEU A 327 3.70 -8.55 6.34
N PHE A 328 3.33 -8.53 5.06
CA PHE A 328 3.67 -9.61 4.11
C PHE A 328 5.18 -9.69 3.89
N GLU A 329 5.87 -8.55 3.80
CA GLU A 329 7.33 -8.47 3.62
C GLU A 329 8.09 -9.06 4.81
N TYR A 330 7.70 -8.71 6.04
CA TYR A 330 8.31 -9.29 7.26
C TYR A 330 8.12 -10.79 7.34
N MET A 331 6.86 -11.23 7.20
CA MET A 331 6.51 -12.63 7.29
C MET A 331 7.17 -13.44 6.17
N ALA A 332 7.23 -12.91 4.94
CA ALA A 332 7.91 -13.57 3.82
C ALA A 332 9.41 -13.77 4.06
N CYS A 333 10.07 -12.85 4.74
CA CYS A 333 11.47 -12.99 5.16
C CYS A 333 11.69 -13.97 6.32
N GLY A 334 10.61 -14.53 6.89
CA GLY A 334 10.70 -15.39 8.07
C GLY A 334 10.97 -14.64 9.37
N VAL A 335 10.71 -13.32 9.39
CA VAL A 335 10.84 -12.50 10.58
C VAL A 335 9.53 -12.53 11.37
N PRO A 336 9.55 -12.94 12.65
CA PRO A 336 8.34 -12.95 13.46
C PRO A 336 7.85 -11.52 13.71
N VAL A 337 6.54 -11.32 13.54
CA VAL A 337 5.92 -10.00 13.70
C VAL A 337 5.21 -9.90 15.05
N VAL A 338 5.33 -8.72 15.69
CA VAL A 338 4.43 -8.28 16.75
C VAL A 338 3.52 -7.20 16.19
N ALA A 339 2.21 -7.47 16.14
CA ALA A 339 1.26 -6.63 15.45
C ALA A 339 0.03 -6.32 16.30
N ALA A 340 -0.55 -5.12 16.13
CA ALA A 340 -1.84 -4.79 16.72
C ALA A 340 -2.95 -5.63 16.08
N ALA A 341 -3.82 -6.22 16.91
CA ALA A 341 -4.97 -7.01 16.47
C ALA A 341 -6.05 -6.10 15.86
N LEU A 342 -5.95 -5.84 14.56
CA LEU A 342 -6.80 -4.91 13.81
C LEU A 342 -7.13 -5.44 12.42
N GLY A 343 -8.40 -5.56 12.10
CA GLY A 343 -8.89 -5.83 10.74
C GLY A 343 -8.12 -6.96 10.03
N GLN A 344 -7.58 -6.71 8.84
CA GLN A 344 -6.87 -7.73 8.08
C GLN A 344 -5.62 -8.27 8.77
N ILE A 345 -5.00 -7.55 9.71
CA ILE A 345 -3.85 -8.07 10.45
C ILE A 345 -4.23 -9.35 11.20
N GLU A 346 -5.43 -9.39 11.82
CA GLU A 346 -5.96 -10.57 12.51
C GLU A 346 -6.31 -11.72 11.56
N GLU A 347 -6.62 -11.40 10.28
CA GLU A 347 -6.89 -12.42 9.25
C GLU A 347 -5.60 -13.10 8.77
N ILE A 348 -4.48 -12.35 8.73
CA ILE A 348 -3.19 -12.81 8.19
C ILE A 348 -2.28 -13.39 9.28
N VAL A 349 -2.25 -12.76 10.45
CA VAL A 349 -1.40 -13.20 11.57
C VAL A 349 -2.22 -14.08 12.51
N ARG A 350 -1.85 -15.35 12.59
CA ARG A 350 -2.39 -16.26 13.60
C ARG A 350 -1.54 -16.18 14.87
N ASP A 351 -2.17 -15.69 15.96
CA ASP A 351 -1.46 -15.47 17.23
C ASP A 351 -0.81 -16.75 17.77
N GLY A 352 0.48 -16.68 18.12
CA GLY A 352 1.28 -17.80 18.58
C GLY A 352 1.69 -18.82 17.51
N GLU A 353 1.25 -18.66 16.25
CA GLU A 353 1.57 -19.55 15.12
C GLU A 353 2.42 -18.88 14.05
N THR A 354 1.99 -17.70 13.53
CA THR A 354 2.68 -16.97 12.48
C THR A 354 3.20 -15.60 12.94
N GLY A 355 2.92 -15.22 14.17
CA GLY A 355 3.32 -13.96 14.80
C GLY A 355 2.72 -13.87 16.19
N LEU A 356 2.85 -12.71 16.83
CA LEU A 356 2.16 -12.40 18.07
C LEU A 356 1.27 -11.19 17.86
N LEU A 357 0.00 -11.32 18.30
CA LEU A 357 -0.97 -10.24 18.30
C LEU A 357 -1.11 -9.63 19.69
N TYR A 358 -1.33 -8.33 19.74
CA TYR A 358 -1.65 -7.64 20.97
C TYR A 358 -2.86 -6.70 20.78
N PRO A 359 -3.67 -6.44 21.83
CA PRO A 359 -4.80 -5.53 21.73
C PRO A 359 -4.33 -4.10 21.41
N PRO A 360 -4.91 -3.41 20.41
CA PRO A 360 -4.49 -2.07 20.03
C PRO A 360 -4.56 -1.07 21.19
N GLY A 361 -3.46 -0.34 21.40
CA GLY A 361 -3.31 0.61 22.50
C GLY A 361 -2.75 0.02 23.80
N GLU A 362 -2.71 -1.30 23.96
CA GLU A 362 -2.20 -1.97 25.15
C GLU A 362 -0.67 -2.08 25.10
N GLN A 363 0.02 -1.04 25.57
CA GLN A 363 1.49 -0.97 25.53
C GLN A 363 2.18 -2.07 26.32
N ASP A 364 1.60 -2.51 27.45
CA ASP A 364 2.17 -3.60 28.25
C ASP A 364 2.08 -4.95 27.54
N ALA A 365 1.00 -5.18 26.77
CA ALA A 365 0.87 -6.37 25.93
C ALA A 365 1.87 -6.35 24.77
N LEU A 366 2.05 -5.21 24.11
CA LEU A 366 3.08 -5.02 23.08
C LEU A 366 4.48 -5.30 23.64
N LEU A 367 4.81 -4.74 24.81
CA LEU A 367 6.08 -4.96 25.50
C LEU A 367 6.29 -6.45 25.80
N ALA A 368 5.29 -7.13 26.38
CA ALA A 368 5.38 -8.53 26.73
C ALA A 368 5.58 -9.43 25.50
N ALA A 369 4.91 -9.13 24.40
CA ALA A 369 5.06 -9.86 23.14
C ALA A 369 6.48 -9.69 22.56
N CYS A 370 7.02 -8.47 22.53
CA CYS A 370 8.38 -8.20 22.08
C CYS A 370 9.42 -8.88 22.98
N ASP A 371 9.29 -8.74 24.29
CA ASP A 371 10.18 -9.35 25.28
C ASP A 371 10.21 -10.90 25.17
N ARG A 372 9.05 -11.51 24.96
CA ARG A 372 8.94 -12.95 24.74
C ARG A 372 9.71 -13.40 23.52
N LEU A 373 9.60 -12.69 22.40
CA LEU A 373 10.34 -13.02 21.17
C LEU A 373 11.83 -12.74 21.31
N LEU A 374 12.23 -11.66 21.98
CA LEU A 374 13.64 -11.35 22.21
C LEU A 374 14.33 -12.38 23.11
N THR A 375 13.59 -12.97 24.05
CA THR A 375 14.11 -13.95 25.02
C THR A 375 14.12 -15.38 24.49
N ASP A 376 13.23 -15.74 23.55
CA ASP A 376 13.04 -17.12 23.04
C ASP A 376 13.40 -17.23 21.55
N PRO A 377 14.67 -17.56 21.21
CA PRO A 377 15.10 -17.73 19.81
C PRO A 377 14.41 -18.91 19.10
N ASP A 378 14.00 -19.96 19.81
CA ASP A 378 13.32 -21.10 19.21
C ASP A 378 11.90 -20.73 18.79
N LEU A 379 11.20 -19.95 19.64
CA LEU A 379 9.92 -19.39 19.29
C LEU A 379 10.02 -18.48 18.07
N ARG A 380 11.03 -17.59 18.03
CA ARG A 380 11.27 -16.71 16.87
C ARG A 380 11.39 -17.51 15.58
N ARG A 381 12.30 -18.50 15.56
CA ARG A 381 12.51 -19.34 14.38
C ARG A 381 11.25 -20.08 13.96
N ARG A 382 10.52 -20.65 14.91
CA ARG A 382 9.29 -21.39 14.65
C ARG A 382 8.22 -20.51 14.02
N LEU A 383 7.92 -19.34 14.63
CA LEU A 383 6.91 -18.42 14.11
C LEU A 383 7.31 -17.87 12.74
N GLY A 384 8.56 -17.45 12.57
CA GLY A 384 9.07 -16.92 11.31
C GLY A 384 8.98 -17.95 10.18
N TRP A 385 9.36 -19.21 10.43
CA TRP A 385 9.29 -20.27 9.43
C TRP A 385 7.85 -20.56 8.99
N VAL A 386 6.91 -20.66 9.94
CA VAL A 386 5.48 -20.89 9.63
C VAL A 386 4.91 -19.70 8.86
N ALA A 387 5.24 -18.48 9.28
CA ALA A 387 4.82 -17.26 8.62
C ALA A 387 5.31 -17.19 7.16
N ALA A 388 6.60 -17.45 6.94
CA ALA A 388 7.16 -17.45 5.59
C ALA A 388 6.45 -18.46 4.68
N LYS A 389 6.26 -19.69 5.15
CA LYS A 389 5.55 -20.72 4.41
C LYS A 389 4.13 -20.31 4.03
N GLU A 390 3.40 -19.70 4.96
CA GLU A 390 2.05 -19.19 4.72
C GLU A 390 2.02 -18.12 3.63
N ILE A 391 2.91 -17.12 3.75
CA ILE A 391 2.96 -16.00 2.81
C ILE A 391 3.38 -16.47 1.41
N HIS A 392 4.42 -17.29 1.31
CA HIS A 392 4.90 -17.80 0.01
C HIS A 392 3.86 -18.69 -0.70
N ASN A 393 3.02 -19.37 0.05
CA ASN A 393 1.99 -20.24 -0.53
C ASN A 393 0.69 -19.52 -0.94
N HIS A 394 0.40 -18.34 -0.38
CA HIS A 394 -0.95 -17.76 -0.52
C HIS A 394 -0.98 -16.26 -0.83
N TYR A 395 0.08 -15.50 -0.50
CA TYR A 395 0.06 -14.04 -0.50
C TYR A 395 1.21 -13.43 -1.32
N THR A 396 1.49 -13.97 -2.51
CA THR A 396 2.44 -13.37 -3.44
C THR A 396 1.73 -12.56 -4.51
N TRP A 397 2.43 -11.63 -5.14
CA TRP A 397 1.88 -10.89 -6.28
C TRP A 397 1.53 -11.82 -7.46
N ASP A 398 2.23 -12.95 -7.60
CA ASP A 398 1.93 -13.94 -8.64
C ASP A 398 0.56 -14.59 -8.41
N HIS A 399 0.24 -14.99 -7.16
CA HIS A 399 -1.11 -15.45 -6.81
C HIS A 399 -2.19 -14.40 -7.08
N ASN A 400 -1.91 -13.13 -6.78
CA ASN A 400 -2.85 -12.05 -7.07
C ASN A 400 -3.05 -11.88 -8.57
N ALA A 401 -1.97 -11.91 -9.38
CA ALA A 401 -2.07 -11.83 -10.83
C ALA A 401 -2.88 -13.01 -11.41
N GLU A 402 -2.66 -14.23 -10.92
CA GLU A 402 -3.42 -15.41 -11.32
C GLU A 402 -4.92 -15.26 -11.03
N ARG A 403 -5.29 -14.84 -9.80
CA ARG A 403 -6.69 -14.59 -9.39
C ARG A 403 -7.35 -13.54 -10.28
N VAL A 404 -6.67 -12.44 -10.57
CA VAL A 404 -7.19 -11.37 -11.45
C VAL A 404 -7.41 -11.89 -12.86
N VAL A 405 -6.47 -12.66 -13.41
CA VAL A 405 -6.55 -13.21 -14.77
C VAL A 405 -7.66 -14.25 -14.89
N GLU A 406 -7.82 -15.09 -13.87
CA GLU A 406 -8.90 -16.07 -13.82
C GLU A 406 -10.27 -15.37 -13.79
N LEU A 407 -10.44 -14.37 -12.93
CA LEU A 407 -11.65 -13.55 -12.89
C LEU A 407 -11.93 -12.88 -14.24
N ALA A 408 -10.90 -12.28 -14.85
CA ALA A 408 -11.02 -11.65 -16.17
C ALA A 408 -11.48 -12.65 -17.25
N ARG A 409 -10.96 -13.89 -17.24
CA ARG A 409 -11.40 -14.96 -18.18
C ARG A 409 -12.88 -15.27 -18.00
N HIS A 410 -13.35 -15.41 -16.77
CA HIS A 410 -14.77 -15.65 -16.47
C HIS A 410 -15.65 -14.49 -16.97
N LEU A 411 -15.26 -13.25 -16.73
CA LEU A 411 -15.99 -12.07 -17.19
C LEU A 411 -16.04 -11.96 -18.73
N ILE A 412 -14.95 -12.30 -19.42
CA ILE A 412 -14.89 -12.31 -20.88
C ILE A 412 -15.81 -13.39 -21.45
N ALA A 413 -15.77 -14.62 -20.88
CA ALA A 413 -16.62 -15.72 -21.31
C ALA A 413 -18.11 -15.39 -21.14
N ALA A 414 -18.49 -14.81 -19.99
CA ALA A 414 -19.87 -14.40 -19.72
C ALA A 414 -20.41 -13.32 -20.68
N ARG A 415 -19.55 -12.49 -21.27
CA ARG A 415 -19.93 -11.49 -22.28
C ARG A 415 -20.06 -12.08 -23.68
N GLY A 416 -19.27 -13.12 -24.02
CA GLY A 416 -19.33 -13.82 -25.31
C GLY A 416 -20.56 -14.67 -25.52
N THR A 417 -21.30 -14.94 -24.43
CA THR A 417 -22.54 -15.73 -24.44
C THR A 417 -23.81 -14.88 -24.48
N ARG A 418 -23.70 -13.57 -24.48
CA ARG A 418 -24.81 -12.60 -24.64
C ARG A 418 -24.74 -11.94 -26.00
#